data_0b131111783a0421edc01ff3ea8f74eb
#
_entry.id   0b131111783a0421edc01ff3ea8f74eb
#
_cell.length_a   1.000
_cell.length_b   1.000
_cell.length_c   1.000
_cell.angle_alpha   90.00
_cell.angle_beta   90.00
_cell.angle_gamma   90.00
#
_symmetry.space_group_name_H-M   'P 1'
#
loop_
_entity.id
_entity.type
_entity.pdbx_description
1 polymer ?
#
loop_
_entity_poly.entity_id
_entity_poly.type
_entity_poly.pdbx_seq_one_letter_code
_entity_poly.pdbx_strand_id
1 'polypeptide(L)'
;MRMPHVRQGIDMLIERSKKVLNDSGADMLFITAPDLRFYLTGFASSDGLVVADKNGTTFYTDARYLEAAKNALSGSGINVAEVPKGGYMSLSDGAGRLAAAFDRITADEYVALTSRAKQVVNCTNEFNAAMSIKDEGELAAIKKACEIADKAYTDMLGAFKEGMTENDAAAELEYRMRKFGASGTSFETIMAFGEGSSVPHHETGERRLKFGDVILMDFGCKWGGYCSDCTRTFLFGDDKKHEQFKSVYAKVLEAHMSAKRNITSGMTGREADETARSVLRGYGLDKFFTHSLGHGIGINIHEFPYLAPRRDNVLRDGMVFSDEPGVYFEGDFGIRIEDSVTLSEGRVVSLTNTDKQLLIL
;
A
#
# COMPACT_ATOMS: atom_id res chain seq x y z
N MET A 1 6.65 21.18 -6.21
CA MET A 1 5.31 21.64 -6.62
C MET A 1 4.45 21.63 -5.37
N ARG A 2 3.95 22.76 -4.89
CA ARG A 2 3.12 22.83 -3.65
C ARG A 2 1.78 22.16 -3.95
N MET A 3 1.40 21.18 -3.16
CA MET A 3 0.07 20.57 -3.25
C MET A 3 -1.01 21.61 -2.92
N PRO A 4 -2.10 21.74 -3.70
CA PRO A 4 -3.13 22.77 -3.50
C PRO A 4 -3.97 22.66 -2.20
N HIS A 5 -3.88 21.54 -1.46
CA HIS A 5 -4.72 21.23 -0.30
C HIS A 5 -4.06 21.40 1.08
N VAL A 6 -2.88 22.06 1.15
CA VAL A 6 -2.08 22.17 2.38
C VAL A 6 -2.76 22.99 3.51
N ARG A 7 -3.74 23.84 3.22
CA ARG A 7 -4.33 24.71 4.26
C ARG A 7 -5.39 24.06 5.16
N GLN A 8 -6.08 23.02 4.72
CA GLN A 8 -7.03 22.27 5.57
C GLN A 8 -6.37 21.18 6.41
N GLY A 9 -5.13 20.78 6.06
CA GLY A 9 -4.40 19.70 6.74
C GLY A 9 -3.48 20.11 7.88
N ILE A 10 -3.32 21.41 8.17
CA ILE A 10 -2.30 21.89 9.13
C ILE A 10 -2.63 21.47 10.57
N ASP A 11 -3.85 21.68 11.03
CA ASP A 11 -4.28 21.26 12.36
C ASP A 11 -4.29 19.73 12.50
N MET A 12 -4.53 19.02 11.42
CA MET A 12 -4.64 17.56 11.36
C MET A 12 -3.31 16.85 11.63
N LEU A 13 -2.17 17.37 11.14
CA LEU A 13 -0.85 16.75 11.39
C LEU A 13 -0.45 16.77 12.87
N ILE A 14 -0.73 17.87 13.56
CA ILE A 14 -0.51 17.96 15.01
C ILE A 14 -1.44 17.01 15.76
N GLU A 15 -2.70 16.91 15.34
CA GLU A 15 -3.66 16.03 15.98
C GLU A 15 -3.30 14.54 15.79
N ARG A 16 -2.65 14.16 14.68
CA ARG A 16 -2.12 12.80 14.47
C ARG A 16 -1.09 12.43 15.55
N SER A 17 -0.10 13.28 15.78
CA SER A 17 0.92 13.02 16.81
C SER A 17 0.34 13.04 18.22
N LYS A 18 -0.56 13.95 18.53
CA LYS A 18 -1.26 13.99 19.82
C LYS A 18 -2.10 12.75 20.05
N LYS A 19 -2.83 12.29 19.02
CA LYS A 19 -3.66 11.11 19.12
C LYS A 19 -2.81 9.87 19.46
N VAL A 20 -1.75 9.61 18.70
CA VAL A 20 -0.87 8.46 18.95
C VAL A 20 -0.18 8.57 20.32
N LEU A 21 0.27 9.75 20.71
CA LEU A 21 0.86 10.01 22.03
C LEU A 21 -0.13 9.66 23.16
N ASN A 22 -1.35 10.18 23.07
CA ASN A 22 -2.39 9.92 24.08
C ASN A 22 -2.79 8.44 24.13
N ASP A 23 -3.03 7.83 22.97
CA ASP A 23 -3.46 6.43 22.89
C ASP A 23 -2.37 5.46 23.42
N SER A 24 -1.08 5.79 23.24
CA SER A 24 0.04 5.01 23.79
C SER A 24 0.24 5.20 25.30
N GLY A 25 -0.38 6.23 25.90
CA GLY A 25 -0.19 6.61 27.29
C GLY A 25 1.25 6.99 27.62
N ALA A 26 2.02 7.47 26.65
CA ALA A 26 3.41 7.86 26.81
C ALA A 26 3.54 9.38 27.06
N ASP A 27 4.69 9.79 27.60
CA ASP A 27 5.06 11.19 27.78
C ASP A 27 5.72 11.77 26.51
N MET A 28 6.26 10.88 25.66
CA MET A 28 7.01 11.22 24.46
C MET A 28 6.83 10.18 23.37
N LEU A 29 6.59 10.61 22.12
CA LEU A 29 6.80 9.81 20.92
C LEU A 29 8.21 10.04 20.39
N PHE A 30 8.87 8.95 19.96
CA PHE A 30 10.20 8.96 19.35
C PHE A 30 10.18 8.13 18.07
N ILE A 31 10.06 8.79 16.92
CA ILE A 31 9.73 8.15 15.65
C ILE A 31 10.82 8.37 14.61
N THR A 32 11.61 7.32 14.35
CA THR A 32 12.70 7.30 13.36
C THR A 32 12.25 6.78 11.99
N ALA A 33 11.21 5.93 11.94
CA ALA A 33 10.72 5.28 10.73
C ALA A 33 10.22 6.27 9.65
N PRO A 34 10.70 6.18 8.39
CA PRO A 34 10.39 7.16 7.35
C PRO A 34 8.90 7.29 7.02
N ASP A 35 8.16 6.17 6.98
CA ASP A 35 6.72 6.12 6.73
C ASP A 35 5.91 6.80 7.83
N LEU A 36 6.25 6.53 9.10
CA LEU A 36 5.59 7.15 10.25
C LEU A 36 5.94 8.64 10.37
N ARG A 37 7.19 9.02 10.07
CA ARG A 37 7.58 10.44 9.98
C ARG A 37 6.77 11.16 8.91
N PHE A 38 6.62 10.53 7.73
CA PHE A 38 5.80 11.08 6.66
C PHE A 38 4.33 11.20 7.09
N TYR A 39 3.75 10.17 7.73
CA TYR A 39 2.40 10.22 8.26
C TYR A 39 2.18 11.40 9.22
N LEU A 40 3.13 11.66 10.10
CA LEU A 40 3.05 12.71 11.12
C LEU A 40 3.33 14.12 10.57
N THR A 41 4.10 14.25 9.49
CA THR A 41 4.60 15.54 9.02
C THR A 41 4.18 15.90 7.59
N GLY A 42 3.81 14.92 6.76
CA GLY A 42 3.63 15.09 5.32
C GLY A 42 4.95 15.39 4.58
N PHE A 43 6.10 15.31 5.25
CA PHE A 43 7.42 15.59 4.68
C PHE A 43 8.23 14.29 4.52
N ALA A 44 8.58 13.96 3.28
CA ALA A 44 9.39 12.79 2.97
C ALA A 44 10.89 13.12 3.07
N SER A 45 11.63 12.31 3.83
CA SER A 45 13.09 12.42 3.97
C SER A 45 13.71 11.04 4.23
N SER A 46 14.92 10.79 3.75
CA SER A 46 15.65 9.56 4.08
C SER A 46 16.23 9.58 5.50
N ASP A 47 16.38 10.75 6.09
CA ASP A 47 16.90 10.94 7.45
C ASP A 47 16.00 11.87 8.27
N GLY A 48 15.96 11.66 9.59
CA GLY A 48 15.23 12.49 10.53
C GLY A 48 14.59 11.72 11.67
N LEU A 49 14.03 12.48 12.60
CA LEU A 49 13.32 12.01 13.78
C LEU A 49 12.12 12.93 14.05
N VAL A 50 10.97 12.37 14.35
CA VAL A 50 9.86 13.13 14.97
C VAL A 50 9.84 12.85 16.46
N VAL A 51 9.89 13.90 17.26
CA VAL A 51 9.59 13.85 18.69
C VAL A 51 8.30 14.64 18.94
N ALA A 52 7.36 14.01 19.63
CA ALA A 52 6.16 14.70 20.09
C ALA A 52 5.97 14.47 21.59
N ASP A 53 5.72 15.55 22.32
CA ASP A 53 5.46 15.54 23.75
C ASP A 53 4.40 16.61 24.12
N LYS A 54 4.22 16.88 25.41
CA LYS A 54 3.29 17.90 25.89
C LYS A 54 3.58 19.32 25.39
N ASN A 55 4.79 19.59 24.91
CA ASN A 55 5.21 20.92 24.41
C ASN A 55 4.96 21.06 22.90
N GLY A 56 4.64 19.98 22.19
CA GLY A 56 4.34 19.95 20.77
C GLY A 56 5.11 18.91 19.99
N THR A 57 5.08 19.05 18.67
CA THR A 57 5.75 18.14 17.73
C THR A 57 6.93 18.86 17.09
N THR A 58 8.11 18.21 17.09
CA THR A 58 9.33 18.69 16.46
C THR A 58 9.89 17.64 15.51
N PHE A 59 10.15 18.05 14.28
CA PHE A 59 10.91 17.26 13.30
C PHE A 59 12.38 17.67 13.37
N TYR A 60 13.24 16.74 13.73
CA TYR A 60 14.70 16.90 13.75
C TYR A 60 15.29 16.29 12.49
N THR A 61 16.24 16.98 11.87
CA THR A 61 16.94 16.49 10.68
C THR A 61 18.33 17.12 10.58
N ASP A 62 19.15 16.61 9.65
CA ASP A 62 20.45 17.20 9.37
C ASP A 62 20.39 18.36 8.36
N ALA A 63 21.54 18.98 8.10
CA ALA A 63 21.64 20.14 7.21
C ALA A 63 21.17 19.88 5.78
N ARG A 64 21.16 18.62 5.30
CA ARG A 64 20.69 18.24 3.95
C ARG A 64 19.21 18.49 3.75
N TYR A 65 18.42 18.35 4.81
CA TYR A 65 16.95 18.46 4.75
C TYR A 65 16.41 19.68 5.49
N LEU A 66 17.23 20.38 6.30
CA LEU A 66 16.78 21.42 7.23
C LEU A 66 16.02 22.56 6.54
N GLU A 67 16.54 23.07 5.43
CA GLU A 67 15.90 24.13 4.66
C GLU A 67 14.59 23.65 4.00
N ALA A 68 14.62 22.50 3.36
CA ALA A 68 13.45 21.91 2.71
C ALA A 68 12.33 21.62 3.72
N ALA A 69 12.68 21.08 4.90
CA ALA A 69 11.73 20.80 5.98
C ALA A 69 11.12 22.10 6.53
N LYS A 70 11.93 23.13 6.80
CA LYS A 70 11.43 24.45 7.26
C LYS A 70 10.45 25.05 6.26
N ASN A 71 10.73 24.95 4.96
CA ASN A 71 9.86 25.45 3.91
C ASN A 71 8.55 24.62 3.79
N ALA A 72 8.66 23.29 3.84
CA ALA A 72 7.51 22.38 3.72
C ALA A 72 6.57 22.47 4.93
N LEU A 73 7.13 22.53 6.13
CA LEU A 73 6.39 22.53 7.40
C LEU A 73 6.05 23.94 7.92
N SER A 74 6.37 24.97 7.15
CA SER A 74 6.04 26.37 7.53
C SER A 74 4.53 26.53 7.70
N GLY A 75 4.13 27.00 8.89
CA GLY A 75 2.73 27.20 9.27
C GLY A 75 1.99 25.92 9.68
N SER A 76 2.64 24.76 9.73
CA SER A 76 2.01 23.49 10.15
C SER A 76 1.88 23.33 11.67
N GLY A 77 2.50 24.20 12.44
CA GLY A 77 2.61 24.05 13.89
C GLY A 77 3.65 23.00 14.33
N ILE A 78 4.29 22.31 13.38
CA ILE A 78 5.41 21.40 13.65
C ILE A 78 6.70 22.21 13.65
N ASN A 79 7.47 22.12 14.73
CA ASN A 79 8.78 22.74 14.81
C ASN A 79 9.78 21.97 13.97
N VAL A 80 10.76 22.67 13.38
CA VAL A 80 11.87 22.05 12.65
C VAL A 80 13.18 22.46 13.27
N ALA A 81 13.99 21.49 13.68
CA ALA A 81 15.26 21.70 14.34
C ALA A 81 16.36 20.84 13.71
N GLU A 82 17.60 21.32 13.86
CA GLU A 82 18.77 20.51 13.47
C GLU A 82 19.04 19.44 14.53
N VAL A 83 19.52 18.28 14.08
CA VAL A 83 19.94 17.20 14.97
C VAL A 83 20.97 17.70 15.99
N PRO A 84 20.81 17.43 17.30
CA PRO A 84 21.75 17.89 18.32
C PRO A 84 23.13 17.22 18.19
N LYS A 85 24.18 17.85 18.75
CA LYS A 85 25.54 17.31 18.72
C LYS A 85 25.67 15.88 19.28
N GLY A 86 24.77 15.48 20.20
CA GLY A 86 24.69 14.11 20.74
C GLY A 86 23.98 13.09 19.83
N GLY A 87 23.56 13.49 18.63
CA GLY A 87 22.75 12.67 17.72
C GLY A 87 21.28 12.55 18.17
N TYR A 88 20.48 11.88 17.35
CA TYR A 88 19.02 11.74 17.62
C TYR A 88 18.74 11.06 18.96
N MET A 89 19.52 10.03 19.34
CA MET A 89 19.28 9.26 20.57
C MET A 89 19.41 10.10 21.84
N SER A 90 20.21 11.18 21.82
CA SER A 90 20.32 12.08 22.98
C SER A 90 19.01 12.80 23.33
N LEU A 91 18.06 12.88 22.39
CA LEU A 91 16.74 13.46 22.63
C LEU A 91 15.84 12.57 23.50
N SER A 92 16.23 11.33 23.73
CA SER A 92 15.55 10.40 24.65
C SER A 92 16.11 10.40 26.06
N ASP A 93 17.19 11.17 26.32
CA ASP A 93 17.86 11.18 27.64
C ASP A 93 16.92 11.68 28.74
N GLY A 94 16.71 10.82 29.76
CA GLY A 94 15.85 11.15 30.89
C GLY A 94 14.34 11.16 30.60
N ALA A 95 13.91 10.74 29.42
CA ALA A 95 12.49 10.59 29.13
C ALA A 95 11.81 9.66 30.14
N GLY A 96 10.58 9.99 30.53
CA GLY A 96 9.78 9.18 31.43
C GLY A 96 9.30 7.89 30.73
N ARG A 97 8.09 7.94 30.18
CA ARG A 97 7.51 6.88 29.36
C ARG A 97 7.58 7.26 27.87
N LEU A 98 8.48 6.62 27.13
CA LEU A 98 8.76 6.90 25.72
C LEU A 98 8.09 5.84 24.85
N ALA A 99 7.34 6.27 23.81
CA ALA A 99 6.74 5.38 22.83
C ALA A 99 7.54 5.35 21.53
N ALA A 100 7.80 4.14 21.04
CA ALA A 100 8.40 3.87 19.72
C ALA A 100 7.65 2.71 19.04
N ALA A 101 7.60 2.70 17.71
CA ALA A 101 6.97 1.64 16.95
C ALA A 101 7.94 0.46 16.81
N PHE A 102 7.75 -0.61 17.57
CA PHE A 102 8.72 -1.71 17.72
C PHE A 102 8.88 -2.55 16.44
N ASP A 103 7.91 -2.55 15.57
CA ASP A 103 7.97 -3.20 14.26
C ASP A 103 8.76 -2.39 13.21
N ARG A 104 9.21 -1.18 13.58
CA ARG A 104 9.89 -0.25 12.68
C ARG A 104 11.20 0.31 13.21
N ILE A 105 11.63 -0.09 14.40
CA ILE A 105 12.94 0.26 14.96
C ILE A 105 13.88 -0.94 14.89
N THR A 106 15.16 -0.66 14.81
CA THR A 106 16.19 -1.69 14.89
C THR A 106 16.41 -2.15 16.34
N ALA A 107 17.03 -3.31 16.52
CA ALA A 107 17.41 -3.78 17.84
C ALA A 107 18.38 -2.79 18.54
N ASP A 108 19.29 -2.19 17.79
CA ASP A 108 20.24 -1.20 18.33
C ASP A 108 19.53 0.07 18.80
N GLU A 109 18.54 0.56 18.04
CA GLU A 109 17.70 1.69 18.49
C GLU A 109 16.95 1.34 19.76
N TYR A 110 16.33 0.16 19.83
CA TYR A 110 15.62 -0.28 21.03
C TYR A 110 16.54 -0.32 22.27
N VAL A 111 17.73 -0.90 22.15
CA VAL A 111 18.73 -0.95 23.23
C VAL A 111 19.15 0.48 23.63
N ALA A 112 19.41 1.35 22.64
CA ALA A 112 19.78 2.74 22.91
C ALA A 112 18.67 3.49 23.66
N LEU A 113 17.40 3.32 23.26
CA LEU A 113 16.25 3.96 23.91
C LEU A 113 16.05 3.44 25.35
N THR A 114 16.13 2.12 25.57
CA THR A 114 15.93 1.52 26.90
C THR A 114 17.05 1.87 27.89
N SER A 115 18.24 2.23 27.39
CA SER A 115 19.33 2.72 28.24
C SER A 115 19.19 4.18 28.67
N ARG A 116 18.30 4.96 28.03
CA ARG A 116 18.17 6.42 28.18
C ARG A 116 16.86 6.86 28.80
N ALA A 117 15.75 6.21 28.42
CA ALA A 117 14.41 6.45 28.97
C ALA A 117 14.13 5.54 30.18
N LYS A 118 13.28 6.00 31.10
CA LYS A 118 12.86 5.18 32.25
C LYS A 118 12.01 3.96 31.82
N GLN A 119 11.20 4.13 30.80
CA GLN A 119 10.37 3.08 30.20
C GLN A 119 10.22 3.32 28.72
N VAL A 120 10.35 2.27 27.89
CA VAL A 120 10.03 2.30 26.47
C VAL A 120 8.81 1.41 26.23
N VAL A 121 7.81 1.94 25.52
CA VAL A 121 6.55 1.25 25.21
C VAL A 121 6.34 1.16 23.71
N ASN A 122 5.68 0.10 23.29
CA ASN A 122 5.35 -0.12 21.87
C ASN A 122 4.10 0.70 21.50
N CYS A 123 4.16 1.46 20.42
CA CYS A 123 3.03 2.19 19.84
C CYS A 123 2.68 1.72 18.39
N THR A 124 3.10 0.53 18.00
CA THR A 124 2.80 -0.06 16.68
C THR A 124 1.29 -0.13 16.42
N ASN A 125 0.51 -0.60 17.40
CA ASN A 125 -0.94 -0.75 17.23
C ASN A 125 -1.66 0.59 17.12
N GLU A 126 -1.20 1.59 17.85
CA GLU A 126 -1.73 2.96 17.80
C GLU A 126 -1.51 3.59 16.43
N PHE A 127 -0.32 3.40 15.84
CA PHE A 127 -0.05 3.83 14.47
C PHE A 127 -0.88 3.04 13.46
N ASN A 128 -0.94 1.71 13.56
CA ASN A 128 -1.74 0.88 12.66
C ASN A 128 -3.22 1.30 12.70
N ALA A 129 -3.77 1.56 13.87
CA ALA A 129 -5.14 2.04 14.02
C ALA A 129 -5.32 3.45 13.43
N ALA A 130 -4.39 4.37 13.66
CA ALA A 130 -4.46 5.74 13.18
C ALA A 130 -4.31 5.83 11.66
N MET A 131 -3.36 5.09 11.07
CA MET A 131 -3.09 5.09 9.62
C MET A 131 -4.14 4.30 8.82
N SER A 132 -4.84 3.35 9.44
CA SER A 132 -5.81 2.51 8.72
C SER A 132 -7.02 3.29 8.23
N ILE A 133 -7.48 4.30 8.97
CA ILE A 133 -8.60 5.16 8.58
C ILE A 133 -8.04 6.38 7.84
N LYS A 134 -8.28 6.43 6.54
CA LYS A 134 -7.78 7.50 5.67
C LYS A 134 -8.65 8.74 5.81
N ASP A 135 -8.02 9.89 5.99
CA ASP A 135 -8.70 11.16 5.87
C ASP A 135 -8.97 11.53 4.39
N GLU A 136 -9.71 12.61 4.16
CA GLU A 136 -10.07 13.04 2.80
C GLU A 136 -8.86 13.32 1.91
N GLY A 137 -7.78 13.89 2.48
CA GLY A 137 -6.54 14.19 1.75
C GLY A 137 -5.78 12.93 1.38
N GLU A 138 -5.68 11.97 2.30
CA GLU A 138 -5.07 10.66 2.09
C GLU A 138 -5.84 9.86 1.04
N LEU A 139 -7.17 9.81 1.16
CA LEU A 139 -8.03 9.12 0.20
C LEU A 139 -7.93 9.74 -1.19
N ALA A 140 -7.89 11.08 -1.29
CA ALA A 140 -7.71 11.77 -2.56
C ALA A 140 -6.36 11.46 -3.20
N ALA A 141 -5.28 11.33 -2.40
CA ALA A 141 -3.96 10.97 -2.89
C ALA A 141 -3.92 9.52 -3.41
N ILE A 142 -4.50 8.56 -2.69
CA ILE A 142 -4.62 7.15 -3.13
C ILE A 142 -5.46 7.07 -4.41
N LYS A 143 -6.61 7.74 -4.45
CA LYS A 143 -7.47 7.78 -5.65
C LYS A 143 -6.71 8.32 -6.84
N LYS A 144 -5.89 9.36 -6.65
CA LYS A 144 -5.05 9.92 -7.73
C LYS A 144 -3.98 8.94 -8.21
N ALA A 145 -3.36 8.18 -7.30
CA ALA A 145 -2.43 7.11 -7.67
C ALA A 145 -3.14 6.02 -8.49
N CYS A 146 -4.35 5.59 -8.10
CA CYS A 146 -5.18 4.65 -8.86
C CYS A 146 -5.54 5.19 -10.26
N GLU A 147 -5.96 6.46 -10.38
CA GLU A 147 -6.25 7.09 -11.69
C GLU A 147 -5.03 7.11 -12.62
N ILE A 148 -3.83 7.31 -12.08
CA ILE A 148 -2.58 7.28 -12.85
C ILE A 148 -2.29 5.86 -13.31
N ALA A 149 -2.43 4.86 -12.44
CA ALA A 149 -2.24 3.46 -12.75
C ALA A 149 -3.24 2.97 -13.81
N ASP A 150 -4.53 3.27 -13.65
CA ASP A 150 -5.59 2.94 -14.62
C ASP A 150 -5.30 3.51 -16.02
N LYS A 151 -4.86 4.77 -16.06
CA LYS A 151 -4.50 5.42 -17.32
C LYS A 151 -3.27 4.79 -17.96
N ALA A 152 -2.25 4.45 -17.16
CA ALA A 152 -1.04 3.80 -17.65
C ALA A 152 -1.34 2.40 -18.21
N TYR A 153 -2.17 1.62 -17.50
CA TYR A 153 -2.65 0.33 -17.97
C TYR A 153 -3.36 0.45 -19.33
N THR A 154 -4.34 1.35 -19.42
CA THR A 154 -5.11 1.53 -20.67
C THR A 154 -4.22 1.90 -21.86
N ASP A 155 -3.26 2.80 -21.63
CA ASP A 155 -2.31 3.26 -22.66
C ASP A 155 -1.29 2.14 -23.02
N MET A 156 -0.97 1.23 -22.06
CA MET A 156 -0.06 0.12 -22.26
C MET A 156 -0.62 -0.98 -23.17
N LEU A 157 -1.94 -1.21 -23.15
CA LEU A 157 -2.57 -2.31 -23.92
C LEU A 157 -2.20 -2.28 -25.41
N GLY A 158 -2.09 -1.10 -26.00
CA GLY A 158 -1.68 -0.93 -27.40
C GLY A 158 -0.18 -1.09 -27.68
N ALA A 159 0.64 -1.27 -26.64
CA ALA A 159 2.09 -1.41 -26.78
C ALA A 159 2.58 -2.85 -26.83
N PHE A 160 1.75 -3.81 -26.38
CA PHE A 160 2.11 -5.23 -26.42
C PHE A 160 2.34 -5.72 -27.83
N LYS A 161 3.42 -6.43 -28.06
CA LYS A 161 3.78 -7.06 -29.33
C LYS A 161 4.57 -8.32 -29.10
N GLU A 162 4.41 -9.29 -30.00
CA GLU A 162 5.16 -10.54 -29.95
C GLU A 162 6.67 -10.29 -29.91
N GLY A 163 7.38 -11.04 -29.08
CA GLY A 163 8.82 -10.94 -28.86
C GLY A 163 9.26 -9.88 -27.84
N MET A 164 8.35 -9.04 -27.32
CA MET A 164 8.61 -8.14 -26.22
C MET A 164 8.96 -8.93 -24.96
N THR A 165 9.98 -8.52 -24.18
CA THR A 165 10.30 -9.17 -22.90
C THR A 165 9.38 -8.68 -21.79
N GLU A 166 9.28 -9.44 -20.69
CA GLU A 166 8.59 -8.98 -19.48
C GLU A 166 9.22 -7.69 -18.95
N ASN A 167 10.57 -7.59 -18.96
CA ASN A 167 11.31 -6.38 -18.58
C ASN A 167 10.97 -5.18 -19.47
N ASP A 168 10.88 -5.36 -20.79
CA ASP A 168 10.47 -4.29 -21.72
C ASP A 168 9.06 -3.80 -21.39
N ALA A 169 8.15 -4.74 -21.11
CA ALA A 169 6.75 -4.42 -20.82
C ALA A 169 6.59 -3.72 -19.45
N ALA A 170 7.31 -4.15 -18.43
CA ALA A 170 7.33 -3.50 -17.12
C ALA A 170 7.91 -2.08 -17.23
N ALA A 171 9.06 -1.92 -17.90
CA ALA A 171 9.68 -0.61 -18.09
C ALA A 171 8.77 0.38 -18.84
N GLU A 172 8.05 -0.11 -19.87
CA GLU A 172 7.11 0.71 -20.64
C GLU A 172 5.91 1.15 -19.78
N LEU A 173 5.37 0.26 -18.94
CA LEU A 173 4.28 0.58 -18.02
C LEU A 173 4.73 1.61 -16.96
N GLU A 174 5.90 1.42 -16.36
CA GLU A 174 6.46 2.33 -15.36
C GLU A 174 6.76 3.71 -15.95
N TYR A 175 7.29 3.76 -17.18
CA TYR A 175 7.47 5.01 -17.90
C TYR A 175 6.13 5.75 -18.06
N ARG A 176 5.04 5.05 -18.42
CA ARG A 176 3.71 5.64 -18.56
C ARG A 176 3.18 6.16 -17.23
N MET A 177 3.31 5.40 -16.15
CA MET A 177 2.92 5.85 -14.81
C MET A 177 3.66 7.15 -14.44
N ARG A 178 4.98 7.22 -14.67
CA ARG A 178 5.75 8.46 -14.44
C ARG A 178 5.31 9.61 -15.34
N LYS A 179 5.09 9.35 -16.61
CA LYS A 179 4.61 10.35 -17.58
C LYS A 179 3.26 10.94 -17.16
N PHE A 180 2.41 10.16 -16.53
CA PHE A 180 1.10 10.60 -16.02
C PHE A 180 1.14 11.21 -14.61
N GLY A 181 2.32 11.31 -14.01
CA GLY A 181 2.56 12.09 -12.79
C GLY A 181 2.89 11.30 -11.55
N ALA A 182 3.12 9.98 -11.65
CA ALA A 182 3.61 9.18 -10.52
C ALA A 182 5.01 9.63 -10.07
N SER A 183 5.25 9.60 -8.77
CA SER A 183 6.58 9.84 -8.19
C SER A 183 7.48 8.60 -8.22
N GLY A 184 6.92 7.43 -8.42
CA GLY A 184 7.58 6.12 -8.50
C GLY A 184 6.56 5.00 -8.55
N THR A 185 7.04 3.76 -8.58
CA THR A 185 6.23 2.56 -8.39
C THR A 185 5.89 2.37 -6.91
N SER A 186 4.80 1.68 -6.60
CA SER A 186 4.44 1.28 -5.22
C SER A 186 5.30 0.12 -4.75
N PHE A 187 5.65 -0.77 -5.68
CA PHE A 187 6.45 -1.98 -5.53
C PHE A 187 7.10 -2.31 -6.87
N GLU A 188 7.92 -3.36 -6.94
CA GLU A 188 8.48 -3.86 -8.19
C GLU A 188 7.36 -4.45 -9.05
N THR A 189 7.16 -3.90 -10.25
CA THR A 189 6.11 -4.32 -11.18
C THR A 189 6.24 -5.81 -11.51
N ILE A 190 5.19 -6.59 -11.29
CA ILE A 190 5.13 -7.99 -11.72
C ILE A 190 4.53 -8.03 -13.13
N MET A 191 5.35 -8.40 -14.11
CA MET A 191 4.93 -8.67 -15.47
C MET A 191 5.23 -10.12 -15.78
N ALA A 192 4.20 -10.95 -15.89
CA ALA A 192 4.36 -12.39 -16.06
C ALA A 192 3.67 -12.85 -17.35
N PHE A 193 4.41 -13.54 -18.22
CA PHE A 193 3.91 -14.08 -19.47
C PHE A 193 3.78 -15.60 -19.40
N GLY A 194 2.71 -16.15 -20.01
CA GLY A 194 2.43 -17.59 -20.10
C GLY A 194 2.51 -18.29 -18.74
N GLU A 195 3.33 -19.34 -18.64
CA GLU A 195 3.55 -20.14 -17.44
C GLU A 195 4.11 -19.33 -16.26
N GLY A 196 4.80 -18.20 -16.50
CA GLY A 196 5.26 -17.28 -15.45
C GLY A 196 4.11 -16.76 -14.60
N SER A 197 2.92 -16.59 -15.18
CA SER A 197 1.72 -16.14 -14.45
C SER A 197 1.27 -17.11 -13.35
N SER A 198 1.69 -18.37 -13.39
CA SER A 198 1.37 -19.38 -12.37
C SER A 198 2.11 -19.16 -11.03
N VAL A 199 3.08 -18.24 -10.99
CA VAL A 199 3.84 -17.88 -9.80
C VAL A 199 3.31 -16.56 -9.25
N PRO A 200 2.67 -16.52 -8.05
CA PRO A 200 2.05 -15.29 -7.50
C PRO A 200 2.99 -14.10 -7.39
N HIS A 201 4.22 -14.32 -6.94
CA HIS A 201 5.31 -13.33 -6.85
C HIS A 201 6.39 -13.62 -7.92
N HIS A 202 5.96 -13.63 -9.19
CA HIS A 202 6.86 -13.83 -10.32
C HIS A 202 7.91 -12.71 -10.39
N GLU A 203 9.17 -13.08 -10.60
CA GLU A 203 10.23 -12.12 -10.89
C GLU A 203 10.20 -11.79 -12.39
N THR A 204 9.86 -10.54 -12.71
CA THR A 204 9.84 -10.02 -14.08
C THR A 204 11.21 -10.18 -14.73
N GLY A 205 11.25 -10.82 -15.93
CA GLY A 205 12.51 -11.24 -16.53
C GLY A 205 12.58 -11.07 -18.05
N GLU A 206 13.39 -11.93 -18.68
CA GLU A 206 13.70 -11.88 -20.11
C GLU A 206 12.79 -12.78 -20.97
N ARG A 207 11.76 -13.40 -20.37
CA ARG A 207 10.80 -14.19 -21.13
C ARG A 207 10.11 -13.31 -22.16
N ARG A 208 10.00 -13.86 -23.38
CA ARG A 208 9.41 -13.11 -24.51
C ARG A 208 7.95 -13.51 -24.72
N LEU A 209 7.12 -12.50 -24.92
CA LEU A 209 5.70 -12.64 -25.24
C LEU A 209 5.51 -13.42 -26.55
N LYS A 210 4.61 -14.39 -26.54
CA LYS A 210 4.23 -15.20 -27.70
C LYS A 210 2.72 -15.16 -27.89
N PHE A 211 2.28 -15.32 -29.13
CA PHE A 211 0.85 -15.51 -29.41
C PHE A 211 0.29 -16.68 -28.58
N GLY A 212 -0.81 -16.43 -27.90
CA GLY A 212 -1.45 -17.39 -27.00
C GLY A 212 -0.89 -17.40 -25.58
N ASP A 213 -0.08 -16.44 -25.18
CA ASP A 213 0.34 -16.30 -23.78
C ASP A 213 -0.76 -15.64 -22.94
N VAL A 214 -0.85 -16.08 -21.69
CA VAL A 214 -1.48 -15.32 -20.61
C VAL A 214 -0.54 -14.17 -20.25
N ILE A 215 -1.07 -12.99 -20.03
CA ILE A 215 -0.36 -11.86 -19.42
C ILE A 215 -0.99 -11.57 -18.08
N LEU A 216 -0.21 -11.63 -17.00
CA LEU A 216 -0.58 -11.16 -15.68
C LEU A 216 0.28 -9.93 -15.38
N MET A 217 -0.38 -8.81 -15.17
CA MET A 217 0.24 -7.53 -14.77
C MET A 217 -0.22 -7.18 -13.37
N ASP A 218 0.72 -7.07 -12.44
CA ASP A 218 0.49 -6.55 -11.10
C ASP A 218 1.37 -5.32 -10.91
N PHE A 219 0.73 -4.19 -10.69
CA PHE A 219 1.36 -2.88 -10.77
C PHE A 219 0.69 -1.84 -9.88
N GLY A 220 1.48 -0.90 -9.44
CA GLY A 220 0.99 0.24 -8.70
C GLY A 220 1.97 1.40 -8.75
N CYS A 221 1.48 2.60 -8.44
CA CYS A 221 2.32 3.79 -8.41
C CYS A 221 2.09 4.62 -7.16
N LYS A 222 3.07 5.48 -6.86
CA LYS A 222 2.98 6.47 -5.77
C LYS A 222 2.63 7.84 -6.30
N TRP A 223 1.65 8.47 -5.65
CA TRP A 223 1.36 9.88 -5.83
C TRP A 223 1.13 10.55 -4.48
N GLY A 224 1.80 11.69 -4.25
CA GLY A 224 1.68 12.39 -2.97
C GLY A 224 2.13 11.57 -1.75
N GLY A 225 3.00 10.57 -1.93
CA GLY A 225 3.47 9.68 -0.88
C GLY A 225 2.60 8.44 -0.64
N TYR A 226 1.46 8.30 -1.34
CA TYR A 226 0.51 7.20 -1.19
C TYR A 226 0.57 6.24 -2.38
N CYS A 227 0.33 4.95 -2.11
CA CYS A 227 0.37 3.85 -3.06
C CYS A 227 -0.99 3.61 -3.73
N SER A 228 -0.96 3.08 -4.96
CA SER A 228 -2.03 2.30 -5.57
C SER A 228 -1.57 0.86 -5.80
N ASP A 229 -2.53 -0.03 -6.01
CA ASP A 229 -2.34 -1.45 -6.29
C ASP A 229 -3.40 -1.96 -7.25
N CYS A 230 -3.00 -2.74 -8.26
CA CYS A 230 -3.93 -3.26 -9.26
C CYS A 230 -3.32 -4.44 -10.01
N THR A 231 -4.05 -5.55 -10.09
CA THR A 231 -3.70 -6.66 -10.98
C THR A 231 -4.74 -6.86 -12.06
N ARG A 232 -4.28 -7.09 -13.30
CA ARG A 232 -5.11 -7.55 -14.42
C ARG A 232 -4.45 -8.73 -15.11
N THR A 233 -5.28 -9.71 -15.47
CA THR A 233 -4.86 -10.87 -16.25
C THR A 233 -5.66 -10.92 -17.56
N PHE A 234 -5.00 -11.19 -18.68
CA PHE A 234 -5.62 -11.20 -20.01
C PHE A 234 -4.83 -12.10 -20.98
N LEU A 235 -5.30 -12.26 -22.21
CA LEU A 235 -4.67 -13.09 -23.24
C LEU A 235 -4.02 -12.23 -24.33
N PHE A 236 -2.86 -12.67 -24.78
CA PHE A 236 -2.24 -12.15 -26.01
C PHE A 236 -2.54 -13.12 -27.16
N GLY A 237 -3.66 -12.90 -27.84
CA GLY A 237 -4.23 -13.82 -28.82
C GLY A 237 -5.06 -14.94 -28.19
N ASP A 238 -5.99 -15.48 -28.97
CA ASP A 238 -6.87 -16.56 -28.53
C ASP A 238 -6.56 -17.89 -29.24
N ASP A 239 -6.56 -18.97 -28.48
CA ASP A 239 -6.33 -20.33 -28.96
C ASP A 239 -7.34 -21.27 -28.29
N LYS A 240 -7.67 -22.42 -28.92
CA LYS A 240 -8.57 -23.43 -28.37
C LYS A 240 -8.11 -23.98 -27.01
N LYS A 241 -6.81 -23.94 -26.72
CA LYS A 241 -6.26 -24.32 -25.41
C LYS A 241 -6.73 -23.43 -24.26
N HIS A 242 -7.29 -22.22 -24.52
CA HIS A 242 -7.70 -21.26 -23.51
C HIS A 242 -9.09 -21.48 -22.91
N GLU A 243 -9.82 -22.55 -23.30
CA GLU A 243 -11.16 -22.78 -22.76
C GLU A 243 -11.16 -22.99 -21.24
N GLN A 244 -10.16 -23.71 -20.71
CA GLN A 244 -9.99 -23.85 -19.26
C GLN A 244 -9.69 -22.51 -18.61
N PHE A 245 -8.74 -21.73 -19.16
CA PHE A 245 -8.38 -20.41 -18.67
C PHE A 245 -9.61 -19.48 -18.61
N LYS A 246 -10.39 -19.38 -19.69
CA LYS A 246 -11.61 -18.57 -19.77
C LYS A 246 -12.63 -18.97 -18.71
N SER A 247 -12.83 -20.29 -18.54
CA SER A 247 -13.73 -20.83 -17.52
C SER A 247 -13.28 -20.49 -16.11
N VAL A 248 -11.98 -20.57 -15.82
CA VAL A 248 -11.41 -20.23 -14.51
C VAL A 248 -11.44 -18.72 -14.29
N TYR A 249 -11.12 -17.93 -15.32
CA TYR A 249 -11.18 -16.46 -15.25
C TYR A 249 -12.56 -15.98 -14.78
N ALA A 250 -13.63 -16.51 -15.36
CA ALA A 250 -14.99 -16.16 -14.97
C ALA A 250 -15.27 -16.43 -13.48
N LYS A 251 -14.69 -17.52 -12.92
CA LYS A 251 -14.86 -17.88 -11.51
C LYS A 251 -14.05 -16.99 -10.56
N VAL A 252 -12.85 -16.58 -10.98
CA VAL A 252 -12.04 -15.60 -10.22
C VAL A 252 -12.72 -14.22 -10.24
N LEU A 253 -13.27 -13.82 -11.39
CA LEU A 253 -14.06 -12.59 -11.50
C LEU A 253 -15.31 -12.64 -10.61
N GLU A 254 -16.00 -13.79 -10.56
CA GLU A 254 -17.14 -13.99 -9.66
C GLU A 254 -16.72 -13.84 -8.18
N ALA A 255 -15.58 -14.41 -7.79
CA ALA A 255 -15.04 -14.29 -6.44
C ALA A 255 -14.69 -12.83 -6.08
N HIS A 256 -14.02 -12.09 -6.98
CA HIS A 256 -13.76 -10.66 -6.83
C HIS A 256 -15.07 -9.86 -6.70
N MET A 257 -16.05 -10.10 -7.57
CA MET A 257 -17.35 -9.42 -7.50
C MET A 257 -18.16 -9.82 -6.26
N SER A 258 -17.96 -11.03 -5.71
CA SER A 258 -18.55 -11.45 -4.44
C SER A 258 -17.95 -10.67 -3.27
N ALA A 259 -16.63 -10.54 -3.20
CA ALA A 259 -15.95 -9.73 -2.19
C ALA A 259 -16.45 -8.28 -2.22
N LYS A 260 -16.46 -7.67 -3.39
CA LYS A 260 -16.93 -6.30 -3.59
C LYS A 260 -18.39 -6.07 -3.14
N ARG A 261 -19.28 -7.06 -3.33
CA ARG A 261 -20.70 -6.94 -2.92
C ARG A 261 -20.94 -7.22 -1.45
N ASN A 262 -20.17 -8.13 -0.85
CA ASN A 262 -20.48 -8.69 0.46
C ASN A 262 -19.61 -8.17 1.59
N ILE A 263 -18.43 -7.62 1.32
CA ILE A 263 -17.60 -7.00 2.37
C ILE A 263 -18.31 -5.73 2.85
N THR A 264 -18.45 -5.62 4.18
CA THR A 264 -19.08 -4.48 4.84
C THR A 264 -18.29 -4.06 6.08
N SER A 265 -18.50 -2.81 6.53
CA SER A 265 -17.98 -2.35 7.81
C SER A 265 -18.49 -3.24 8.95
N GLY A 266 -17.61 -3.55 9.90
CA GLY A 266 -17.89 -4.44 11.02
C GLY A 266 -17.45 -5.88 10.81
N MET A 267 -17.20 -6.31 9.58
CA MET A 267 -16.61 -7.62 9.30
C MET A 267 -15.17 -7.71 9.80
N THR A 268 -14.78 -8.91 10.21
CA THR A 268 -13.37 -9.23 10.43
C THR A 268 -12.64 -9.47 9.12
N GLY A 269 -11.30 -9.34 9.12
CA GLY A 269 -10.47 -9.68 7.95
C GLY A 269 -10.67 -11.13 7.48
N ARG A 270 -10.97 -12.05 8.39
CA ARG A 270 -11.30 -13.45 8.09
C ARG A 270 -12.64 -13.58 7.36
N GLU A 271 -13.68 -12.89 7.84
CA GLU A 271 -14.99 -12.89 7.18
C GLU A 271 -14.92 -12.25 5.80
N ALA A 272 -14.11 -11.19 5.65
CA ALA A 272 -13.86 -10.57 4.36
C ALA A 272 -13.16 -11.52 3.37
N ASP A 273 -12.08 -12.22 3.79
CA ASP A 273 -11.40 -13.24 2.97
C ASP A 273 -12.38 -14.35 2.53
N GLU A 274 -13.26 -14.78 3.43
CA GLU A 274 -14.22 -15.85 3.14
C GLU A 274 -15.24 -15.45 2.05
N THR A 275 -15.51 -14.17 1.83
CA THR A 275 -16.45 -13.72 0.78
C THR A 275 -16.00 -14.11 -0.64
N ALA A 276 -14.70 -14.16 -0.89
CA ALA A 276 -14.13 -14.61 -2.17
C ALA A 276 -13.77 -16.11 -2.12
N ARG A 277 -13.16 -16.55 -1.01
CA ARG A 277 -12.67 -17.93 -0.86
C ARG A 277 -13.79 -18.95 -0.91
N SER A 278 -14.97 -18.66 -0.34
CA SER A 278 -16.14 -19.55 -0.42
C SER A 278 -16.63 -19.75 -1.85
N VAL A 279 -16.59 -18.71 -2.67
CA VAL A 279 -16.94 -18.82 -4.11
C VAL A 279 -15.98 -19.78 -4.82
N LEU A 280 -14.67 -19.56 -4.65
CA LEU A 280 -13.65 -20.43 -5.24
C LEU A 280 -13.76 -21.87 -4.73
N ARG A 281 -14.09 -22.07 -3.43
CA ARG A 281 -14.34 -23.39 -2.84
C ARG A 281 -15.54 -24.09 -3.47
N GLY A 282 -16.61 -23.36 -3.79
CA GLY A 282 -17.76 -23.90 -4.50
C GLY A 282 -17.43 -24.52 -5.87
N TYR A 283 -16.33 -24.08 -6.47
CA TYR A 283 -15.77 -24.61 -7.72
C TYR A 283 -14.60 -25.57 -7.54
N GLY A 284 -14.17 -25.87 -6.30
CA GLY A 284 -13.00 -26.69 -6.00
C GLY A 284 -11.67 -26.02 -6.32
N LEU A 285 -11.65 -24.67 -6.38
CA LEU A 285 -10.49 -23.84 -6.75
C LEU A 285 -9.78 -23.22 -5.55
N ASP A 286 -10.33 -23.28 -4.33
CA ASP A 286 -9.78 -22.66 -3.14
C ASP A 286 -8.38 -23.16 -2.77
N LYS A 287 -8.04 -24.39 -3.10
CA LYS A 287 -6.69 -24.97 -2.94
C LYS A 287 -5.62 -24.29 -3.82
N PHE A 288 -6.04 -23.63 -4.90
CA PHE A 288 -5.17 -22.87 -5.80
C PHE A 288 -5.13 -21.38 -5.43
N PHE A 289 -5.95 -20.93 -4.48
CA PHE A 289 -5.90 -19.58 -3.90
C PHE A 289 -5.00 -19.59 -2.67
N THR A 290 -3.71 -19.41 -2.90
CA THR A 290 -2.63 -19.68 -1.95
C THR A 290 -2.26 -18.51 -1.04
N HIS A 291 -2.82 -17.33 -1.28
CA HIS A 291 -2.58 -16.12 -0.48
C HIS A 291 -3.86 -15.57 0.17
N SER A 292 -3.77 -14.46 0.87
CA SER A 292 -4.89 -13.73 1.47
C SER A 292 -5.72 -13.02 0.41
N LEU A 293 -6.95 -12.65 0.73
CA LEU A 293 -7.78 -11.82 -0.14
C LEU A 293 -7.21 -10.42 -0.33
N GLY A 294 -6.49 -9.89 0.68
CA GLY A 294 -5.93 -8.56 0.54
C GLY A 294 -5.27 -8.01 1.80
N HIS A 295 -4.77 -6.81 1.65
CA HIS A 295 -4.03 -6.04 2.66
C HIS A 295 -4.37 -4.55 2.57
N GLY A 296 -4.12 -3.81 3.64
CA GLY A 296 -4.25 -2.36 3.64
C GLY A 296 -3.26 -1.69 2.68
N ILE A 297 -3.71 -0.60 2.08
CA ILE A 297 -2.94 0.24 1.15
C ILE A 297 -2.92 1.66 1.70
N GLY A 298 -1.77 2.32 1.67
CA GLY A 298 -1.62 3.70 2.12
C GLY A 298 -0.27 4.29 1.76
N ILE A 299 0.48 4.74 2.76
CA ILE A 299 1.87 5.20 2.60
C ILE A 299 2.75 4.00 2.21
N ASN A 300 2.52 2.86 2.86
CA ASN A 300 3.12 1.60 2.49
C ASN A 300 2.17 0.81 1.58
N ILE A 301 2.73 0.00 0.70
CA ILE A 301 1.93 -0.89 -0.13
C ILE A 301 1.23 -1.95 0.72
N HIS A 302 1.91 -2.51 1.69
CA HIS A 302 1.35 -3.44 2.67
C HIS A 302 1.27 -2.76 4.04
N GLU A 303 0.05 -2.49 4.50
CA GLU A 303 -0.21 -1.98 5.84
C GLU A 303 -1.50 -2.60 6.43
N PHE A 304 -1.88 -2.21 7.62
CA PHE A 304 -3.14 -2.62 8.21
C PHE A 304 -4.34 -1.93 7.50
N PRO A 305 -5.49 -2.65 7.25
CA PRO A 305 -5.87 -3.98 7.76
C PRO A 305 -5.37 -5.15 6.90
N TYR A 306 -5.53 -6.38 7.40
CA TYR A 306 -5.28 -7.61 6.64
C TYR A 306 -6.56 -8.41 6.46
N LEU A 307 -6.86 -8.82 5.21
CA LEU A 307 -8.01 -9.63 4.85
C LEU A 307 -7.54 -11.07 4.58
N ALA A 308 -7.46 -11.89 5.63
CA ALA A 308 -6.83 -13.20 5.56
C ALA A 308 -7.51 -14.21 6.52
N PRO A 309 -7.39 -15.53 6.27
CA PRO A 309 -8.12 -16.57 7.02
C PRO A 309 -7.93 -16.60 8.54
N ARG A 310 -6.87 -15.94 9.05
CA ARG A 310 -6.52 -15.92 10.48
C ARG A 310 -6.44 -14.51 11.05
N ARG A 311 -7.22 -13.57 10.53
CA ARG A 311 -7.21 -12.16 10.93
C ARG A 311 -8.56 -11.74 11.49
N ASP A 312 -8.58 -11.37 12.76
CA ASP A 312 -9.77 -10.93 13.48
C ASP A 312 -9.85 -9.38 13.61
N ASN A 313 -9.01 -8.65 12.87
CA ASN A 313 -9.11 -7.20 12.76
C ASN A 313 -10.44 -6.81 12.13
N VAL A 314 -11.13 -5.83 12.72
CA VAL A 314 -12.43 -5.36 12.26
C VAL A 314 -12.27 -4.27 11.22
N LEU A 315 -12.92 -4.43 10.08
CA LEU A 315 -12.96 -3.46 9.00
C LEU A 315 -13.90 -2.29 9.34
N ARG A 316 -13.52 -1.08 8.96
CA ARG A 316 -14.25 0.16 9.24
C ARG A 316 -14.27 1.07 8.02
N ASP A 317 -15.24 1.96 7.96
CA ASP A 317 -15.29 3.02 6.95
C ASP A 317 -14.03 3.88 6.99
N GLY A 318 -13.56 4.29 5.82
CA GLY A 318 -12.29 5.00 5.63
C GLY A 318 -11.07 4.10 5.49
N MET A 319 -11.16 2.79 5.72
CA MET A 319 -10.09 1.85 5.41
C MET A 319 -9.95 1.66 3.91
N VAL A 320 -8.69 1.60 3.44
CA VAL A 320 -8.33 1.27 2.06
C VAL A 320 -7.54 -0.04 2.06
N PHE A 321 -7.89 -0.95 1.14
CA PHE A 321 -7.26 -2.27 1.05
C PHE A 321 -7.37 -2.84 -0.37
N SER A 322 -6.58 -3.88 -0.68
CA SER A 322 -6.72 -4.67 -1.90
C SER A 322 -7.85 -5.70 -1.79
N ASP A 323 -8.50 -5.98 -2.93
CA ASP A 323 -9.43 -7.10 -3.13
C ASP A 323 -8.90 -7.87 -4.35
N GLU A 324 -8.11 -8.94 -4.09
CA GLU A 324 -7.21 -9.56 -5.06
C GLU A 324 -7.31 -11.09 -5.12
N PRO A 325 -8.50 -11.71 -5.27
CA PRO A 325 -8.56 -13.15 -5.40
C PRO A 325 -7.77 -13.64 -6.62
N GLY A 326 -7.01 -14.72 -6.43
CA GLY A 326 -6.20 -15.32 -7.48
C GLY A 326 -6.14 -16.83 -7.37
N VAL A 327 -5.97 -17.50 -8.50
CA VAL A 327 -5.73 -18.96 -8.58
C VAL A 327 -4.55 -19.24 -9.48
N TYR A 328 -3.73 -20.22 -9.09
CA TYR A 328 -2.46 -20.49 -9.76
C TYR A 328 -2.29 -21.99 -9.98
N PHE A 329 -2.15 -22.38 -11.26
CA PHE A 329 -1.92 -23.76 -11.66
C PHE A 329 -0.44 -23.91 -12.04
N GLU A 330 0.33 -24.53 -11.17
CA GLU A 330 1.79 -24.66 -11.29
C GLU A 330 2.22 -25.14 -12.68
N GLY A 331 3.11 -24.36 -13.32
CA GLY A 331 3.66 -24.65 -14.64
C GLY A 331 2.68 -24.46 -15.81
N ASP A 332 1.49 -23.91 -15.57
CA ASP A 332 0.48 -23.68 -16.61
C ASP A 332 0.11 -22.19 -16.66
N PHE A 333 -0.83 -21.72 -15.83
CA PHE A 333 -1.22 -20.32 -15.77
C PHE A 333 -1.68 -19.89 -14.37
N GLY A 334 -1.64 -18.60 -14.14
CA GLY A 334 -2.28 -17.93 -12.99
C GLY A 334 -3.23 -16.85 -13.42
N ILE A 335 -4.21 -16.58 -12.59
CA ILE A 335 -5.19 -15.50 -12.76
C ILE A 335 -5.31 -14.76 -11.43
N ARG A 336 -5.08 -13.45 -11.43
CA ARG A 336 -5.41 -12.53 -10.34
C ARG A 336 -6.20 -11.36 -10.91
N ILE A 337 -7.26 -10.98 -10.23
CA ILE A 337 -8.06 -9.79 -10.55
C ILE A 337 -8.15 -8.98 -9.27
N GLU A 338 -7.62 -7.77 -9.31
CA GLU A 338 -7.45 -6.95 -8.13
C GLU A 338 -7.90 -5.52 -8.34
N ASP A 339 -8.54 -4.97 -7.33
CA ASP A 339 -8.77 -3.53 -7.18
C ASP A 339 -8.22 -3.02 -5.84
N SER A 340 -7.68 -1.80 -5.85
CA SER A 340 -7.65 -0.98 -4.64
C SER A 340 -9.07 -0.51 -4.33
N VAL A 341 -9.54 -0.73 -3.11
CA VAL A 341 -10.91 -0.40 -2.69
C VAL A 341 -10.91 0.34 -1.35
N THR A 342 -11.98 1.07 -1.08
CA THR A 342 -12.24 1.68 0.24
C THR A 342 -13.60 1.26 0.77
N LEU A 343 -13.75 1.25 2.10
CA LEU A 343 -15.08 1.18 2.74
C LEU A 343 -15.64 2.60 2.91
N SER A 344 -16.84 2.81 2.43
CA SER A 344 -17.58 4.06 2.56
C SER A 344 -19.07 3.75 2.74
N GLU A 345 -19.71 4.36 3.72
CA GLU A 345 -21.13 4.13 4.07
C GLU A 345 -21.43 2.62 4.26
N GLY A 346 -20.50 1.92 4.90
CA GLY A 346 -20.62 0.48 5.20
C GLY A 346 -20.33 -0.45 4.01
N ARG A 347 -19.95 0.04 2.83
CA ARG A 347 -19.82 -0.74 1.59
C ARG A 347 -18.49 -0.52 0.90
N VAL A 348 -18.07 -1.48 0.09
CA VAL A 348 -16.88 -1.39 -0.75
C VAL A 348 -17.12 -0.48 -1.95
N VAL A 349 -16.21 0.47 -2.15
CA VAL A 349 -16.14 1.36 -3.31
C VAL A 349 -14.76 1.17 -3.97
N SER A 350 -14.74 0.82 -5.26
CA SER A 350 -13.46 0.71 -6.01
C SER A 350 -12.84 2.08 -6.23
N LEU A 351 -11.52 2.13 -6.05
CA LEU A 351 -10.68 3.28 -6.38
C LEU A 351 -10.02 3.10 -7.75
N THR A 352 -9.70 1.86 -8.13
CA THR A 352 -9.28 1.47 -9.49
C THR A 352 -10.51 1.22 -10.37
N ASN A 353 -10.44 1.64 -11.65
CA ASN A 353 -11.57 1.64 -12.57
C ASN A 353 -11.29 0.92 -13.90
N THR A 354 -10.14 0.26 -14.07
CA THR A 354 -9.86 -0.57 -15.25
C THR A 354 -10.89 -1.69 -15.40
N ASP A 355 -11.26 -2.02 -16.64
CA ASP A 355 -12.19 -3.10 -16.94
C ASP A 355 -11.66 -4.44 -16.40
N LYS A 356 -12.57 -5.28 -15.92
CA LYS A 356 -12.32 -6.59 -15.33
C LYS A 356 -12.83 -7.74 -16.20
N GLN A 357 -13.46 -7.42 -17.31
CA GLN A 357 -13.82 -8.45 -18.28
C GLN A 357 -12.56 -9.01 -18.94
N LEU A 358 -12.61 -10.30 -19.29
CA LEU A 358 -11.48 -10.92 -19.98
C LEU A 358 -11.18 -10.19 -21.30
N LEU A 359 -10.02 -9.58 -21.36
CA LEU A 359 -9.49 -8.94 -22.55
C LEU A 359 -8.68 -9.98 -23.37
N ILE A 360 -8.76 -9.90 -24.69
CA ILE A 360 -7.91 -10.62 -25.65
C ILE A 360 -7.32 -9.55 -26.58
N LEU A 361 -6.00 -9.42 -26.58
CA LEU A 361 -5.24 -8.50 -27.44
C LEU A 361 -4.91 -9.14 -28.78
#